data_31dc88818d3c471c83c276976cb825cf
#
_entry.id   31dc88818d3c471c83c276976cb825cf
#
_cell.length_a   1.000
_cell.length_b   1.000
_cell.length_c   1.000
_cell.angle_alpha   90.00
_cell.angle_beta   90.00
_cell.angle_gamma   90.00
#
_symmetry.space_group_name_H-M   'P 1'
#
loop_
_entity.id
_entity.type
_entity.pdbx_description
1 polymer ?
#
loop_
_entity_poly.entity_id
_entity_poly.type
_entity_poly.pdbx_seq_one_letter_code
_entity_poly.pdbx_strand_id
1 'polypeptide(L)' 'MNILTTCPGCNTVFRVPAEILAAREGQVRCGVCSCVFDAREYLT' A
#
# COMPACT_ATOMS: atom_id res chain seq x y z
N MET A 1 0.18 -13.72 -4.16
CA MET A 1 0.42 -12.76 -5.26
C MET A 1 0.68 -11.38 -4.67
N ASN A 2 1.70 -10.70 -5.14
CA ASN A 2 2.07 -9.39 -4.59
C ASN A 2 1.62 -8.26 -5.51
N ILE A 3 1.30 -7.14 -4.90
CA ILE A 3 0.80 -5.97 -5.62
C ILE A 3 1.73 -4.81 -5.32
N LEU A 4 2.07 -4.04 -6.35
CA LEU A 4 2.88 -2.84 -6.18
C LEU A 4 1.97 -1.66 -5.96
N THR A 5 2.31 -0.84 -4.99
CA THR A 5 1.56 0.38 -4.67
C THR A 5 2.53 1.51 -4.41
N THR A 6 2.06 2.74 -4.59
CA THR A 6 2.86 3.94 -4.39
C THR A 6 2.28 4.75 -3.25
N CYS A 7 3.10 5.09 -2.27
CA CYS A 7 2.67 5.93 -1.16
C CYS A 7 2.39 7.36 -1.66
N PRO A 8 1.21 7.92 -1.38
CA PRO A 8 0.90 9.28 -1.82
C PRO A 8 1.66 10.36 -1.06
N GLY A 9 2.20 10.02 0.11
CA GLY A 9 2.92 10.98 0.92
C GLY A 9 4.38 11.18 0.51
N CYS A 10 5.06 10.10 0.17
CA CYS A 10 6.49 10.15 -0.16
C CYS A 10 6.83 9.54 -1.53
N ASN A 11 5.84 9.07 -2.26
CA ASN A 11 6.00 8.45 -3.58
C ASN A 11 6.88 7.21 -3.59
N THR A 12 6.99 6.54 -2.45
CA THR A 12 7.76 5.31 -2.36
C THR A 12 6.94 4.16 -2.92
N VAL A 13 7.48 3.44 -3.89
CA VAL A 13 6.85 2.25 -4.44
C VAL A 13 7.27 1.06 -3.59
N PHE A 14 6.30 0.26 -3.15
CA PHE A 14 6.61 -0.93 -2.38
C PHE A 14 5.61 -2.04 -2.68
N ARG A 15 5.96 -3.23 -2.24
CA ARG A 15 5.21 -4.45 -2.53
C ARG A 15 4.32 -4.80 -1.35
N VAL A 16 3.07 -5.11 -1.65
CA VAL A 16 2.08 -5.48 -0.64
C VAL A 16 1.50 -6.85 -1.01
N PRO A 17 1.50 -7.82 -0.08
CA PRO A 17 0.83 -9.09 -0.34
C PRO A 17 -0.67 -8.90 -0.56
N ALA A 18 -1.24 -9.66 -1.50
CA ALA A 18 -2.67 -9.54 -1.78
C ALA A 18 -3.54 -9.88 -0.57
N GLU A 19 -3.05 -10.73 0.32
CA GLU A 19 -3.76 -11.08 1.55
C GLU A 19 -3.97 -9.89 2.47
N ILE A 20 -3.01 -8.96 2.48
CA ILE A 20 -3.12 -7.74 3.29
C ILE A 20 -4.26 -6.88 2.79
N LEU A 21 -4.42 -6.80 1.47
CA LEU A 21 -5.51 -6.02 0.89
C LEU A 21 -6.87 -6.59 1.28
N ALA A 22 -7.00 -7.90 1.29
CA ALA A 22 -8.25 -8.55 1.68
C ALA A 22 -8.51 -8.43 3.19
N ALA A 23 -7.45 -8.59 4.00
CA ALA A 23 -7.60 -8.61 5.44
C ALA A 23 -7.85 -7.23 6.05
N ARG A 24 -7.34 -6.18 5.41
CA ARG A 24 -7.40 -4.81 5.96
C ARG A 24 -8.17 -3.85 5.06
N GLU A 25 -9.05 -4.37 4.25
CA GLU A 25 -9.85 -3.57 3.32
C GLU A 25 -8.98 -2.68 2.42
N GLY A 26 -7.78 -3.16 2.12
CA GLY A 26 -6.85 -2.45 1.27
C GLY A 26 -5.97 -1.43 1.97
N GLN A 27 -6.16 -1.21 3.26
CA GLN A 27 -5.38 -0.22 3.99
C GLN A 27 -3.98 -0.72 4.31
N VAL A 28 -2.99 0.11 4.03
CA VAL A 28 -1.60 -0.19 4.33
C VAL A 28 -0.93 1.04 4.92
N ARG A 29 0.18 0.80 5.60
CA ARG A 29 0.94 1.86 6.23
C ARG A 29 2.32 1.93 5.58
N CYS A 30 2.72 3.13 5.15
CA CYS A 30 4.04 3.35 4.58
C CYS A 30 5.10 3.24 5.68
N GLY A 31 6.17 2.49 5.40
CA GLY A 31 7.27 2.34 6.35
C GLY A 31 8.23 3.53 6.37
N VAL A 32 8.08 4.48 5.44
CA VAL A 32 8.98 5.62 5.32
C VAL A 32 8.37 6.87 5.97
N CYS A 33 7.15 7.22 5.59
CA CYS A 33 6.51 8.43 6.11
C CYS A 33 5.37 8.14 7.08
N SER A 34 5.11 6.88 7.39
CA SER A 34 4.06 6.44 8.31
C SER A 34 2.65 6.83 7.88
N CYS A 35 2.44 7.09 6.62
CA CYS A 35 1.15 7.46 6.09
C CYS A 35 0.29 6.21 5.90
N VAL A 36 -0.96 6.25 6.34
CA VAL A 36 -1.91 5.16 6.11
C VAL A 36 -2.75 5.50 4.90
N PHE A 37 -2.83 4.60 3.94
CA PHE A 37 -3.60 4.84 2.73
C PHE A 37 -4.15 3.52 2.18
N ASP A 38 -5.09 3.63 1.25
CA ASP A 38 -5.68 2.46 0.61
C ASP A 38 -4.81 2.09 -0.60
N ALA A 39 -4.13 0.95 -0.50
CA ALA A 39 -3.24 0.49 -1.57
C ALA A 39 -3.98 0.25 -2.88
N ARG A 40 -5.28 -0.03 -2.82
CA ARG A 40 -6.07 -0.27 -4.03
C ARG A 40 -6.26 1.01 -4.85
N GLU A 41 -6.19 2.16 -4.21
CA GLU A 41 -6.33 3.43 -4.90
C GLU A 41 -5.01 3.91 -5.50
N TYR A 42 -3.89 3.36 -5.02
CA TYR A 42 -2.56 3.78 -5.43
C TYR A 42 -1.77 2.65 -6.06
N LEU A 43 -2.44 1.80 -6.80
CA LEU A 43 -1.78 0.70 -7.51
C LEU A 43 -0.84 1.24 -8.59
N THR A 44 0.29 0.58 -8.72
CA THR A 44 1.28 0.92 -9.72
C THR A 44 1.25 -0.04 -10.89
#